data_86c62ead441868a444c5ea653be20708
#
_entry.id   86c62ead441868a444c5ea653be20708
#
_cell.length_a   1.000
_cell.length_b   1.000
_cell.length_c   1.000
_cell.angle_alpha   90.00
_cell.angle_beta   90.00
_cell.angle_gamma   90.00
#
_symmetry.space_group_name_H-M   'P 1'
#
loop_
_entity.id
_entity.type
_entity.pdbx_description
1 polymer ?
#
loop_
_entity_poly.entity_id
_entity_poly.type
_entity_poly.pdbx_seq_one_letter_code
_entity_poly.pdbx_strand_id
1 'polypeptide(L)'
;MASLMAVTALSIDALLPALDVIGISLSTESLVENQLIITMIFLGLGIGPLLFGPISDSLGRKPVVYLGFFIFLIASFICVASESLTWMLIGRILQGIGLSAPRTISIAIIRDQYQGDPMARIMSFVTVVFLLVPIIAPAAGKLVLDYANWQGIFYMQLFCSGLVAVWFWRRQKETLSPENKRPLALRDYKHGLMEVLGQPVTMGYTMISGLVFGAFMVYLSGSQQIFHE
;
A
#
# COMPACT_ATOMS: atom_id res chain seq x y z
N MET A 1 -6.82 5.02 11.53
CA MET A 1 -5.51 5.13 10.86
C MET A 1 -4.80 3.78 10.76
N ALA A 2 -4.62 3.06 11.86
CA ALA A 2 -3.98 1.74 11.83
C ALA A 2 -4.64 0.77 10.84
N SER A 3 -5.98 0.73 10.76
CA SER A 3 -6.70 -0.11 9.81
C SER A 3 -6.43 0.24 8.33
N LEU A 4 -6.21 1.54 8.01
CA LEU A 4 -5.84 1.96 6.65
C LEU A 4 -4.47 1.41 6.23
N MET A 5 -3.52 1.39 7.16
CA MET A 5 -2.20 0.79 6.92
C MET A 5 -2.25 -0.73 6.91
N ALA A 6 -3.08 -1.33 7.77
CA ALA A 6 -3.27 -2.78 7.85
C ALA A 6 -3.75 -3.39 6.54
N VAL A 7 -4.67 -2.73 5.82
CA VAL A 7 -5.14 -3.19 4.49
C VAL A 7 -3.99 -3.29 3.50
N THR A 8 -3.04 -2.33 3.54
CA THR A 8 -1.87 -2.36 2.65
C THR A 8 -1.00 -3.59 2.94
N ALA A 9 -0.66 -3.85 4.20
CA ALA A 9 0.13 -5.02 4.58
C ALA A 9 -0.62 -6.33 4.26
N LEU A 10 -1.92 -6.41 4.57
CA LEU A 10 -2.74 -7.57 4.23
C LEU A 10 -2.72 -7.87 2.72
N SER A 11 -2.78 -6.82 1.88
CA SER A 11 -2.78 -6.98 0.42
C SER A 11 -1.45 -7.47 -0.15
N ILE A 12 -0.35 -7.30 0.58
CA ILE A 12 0.95 -7.80 0.22
C ILE A 12 1.12 -9.23 0.73
N ASP A 13 0.97 -9.41 2.04
CA ASP A 13 1.45 -10.60 2.73
C ASP A 13 0.48 -11.79 2.66
N ALA A 14 -0.83 -11.54 2.51
CA ALA A 14 -1.81 -12.62 2.36
C ALA A 14 -1.66 -13.41 1.05
N LEU A 15 -0.99 -12.84 0.05
CA LEU A 15 -0.77 -13.52 -1.25
C LEU A 15 0.45 -14.44 -1.25
N LEU A 16 1.36 -14.28 -0.27
CA LEU A 16 2.62 -15.03 -0.19
C LEU A 16 2.42 -16.56 -0.34
N PRO A 17 1.50 -17.21 0.40
CA PRO A 17 1.32 -18.66 0.31
C PRO A 17 0.68 -19.13 -1.01
N ALA A 18 0.15 -18.22 -1.81
CA ALA A 18 -0.53 -18.54 -3.07
C ALA A 18 0.35 -18.33 -4.31
N LEU A 19 1.58 -17.84 -4.17
CA LEU A 19 2.43 -17.46 -5.30
C LEU A 19 2.67 -18.59 -6.29
N ASP A 20 2.95 -19.79 -5.81
CA ASP A 20 3.21 -20.94 -6.66
C ASP A 20 1.95 -21.40 -7.38
N VAL A 21 0.81 -21.38 -6.70
CA VAL A 21 -0.50 -21.72 -7.28
C VAL A 21 -0.89 -20.72 -8.37
N ILE A 22 -0.65 -19.44 -8.14
CA ILE A 22 -0.86 -18.36 -9.12
C ILE A 22 0.09 -18.55 -10.31
N GLY A 23 1.37 -18.84 -10.04
CA GLY A 23 2.36 -19.10 -11.08
C GLY A 23 1.95 -20.23 -12.00
N ILE A 24 1.51 -21.37 -11.44
CA ILE A 24 0.99 -22.51 -12.22
C ILE A 24 -0.23 -22.09 -13.03
N SER A 25 -1.16 -21.34 -12.43
CA SER A 25 -2.38 -20.89 -13.10
C SER A 25 -2.13 -19.92 -14.25
N LEU A 26 -1.09 -19.08 -14.14
CA LEU A 26 -0.71 -18.10 -15.16
C LEU A 26 0.40 -18.62 -16.10
N SER A 27 0.79 -19.91 -15.96
CA SER A 27 1.84 -20.56 -16.77
C SER A 27 3.16 -19.79 -16.74
N THR A 28 3.60 -19.37 -15.54
CA THR A 28 4.90 -18.70 -15.37
C THR A 28 6.04 -19.68 -15.59
N GLU A 29 7.14 -19.19 -16.17
CA GLU A 29 8.29 -20.02 -16.54
C GLU A 29 9.32 -20.13 -15.40
N SER A 30 9.27 -19.22 -14.40
CA SER A 30 10.28 -19.17 -13.35
C SER A 30 9.73 -18.66 -12.01
N LEU A 31 10.41 -19.06 -10.92
CA LEU A 31 10.12 -18.54 -9.56
C LEU A 31 10.32 -17.02 -9.47
N VAL A 32 11.20 -16.44 -10.28
CA VAL A 32 11.44 -15.00 -10.34
C VAL A 32 10.18 -14.27 -10.85
N GLU A 33 9.47 -14.84 -11.82
CA GLU A 33 8.22 -14.29 -12.32
C GLU A 33 7.13 -14.28 -11.24
N ASN A 34 7.05 -15.33 -10.41
CA ASN A 34 6.13 -15.36 -9.28
C ASN A 34 6.44 -14.25 -8.27
N GLN A 35 7.72 -13.96 -8.01
CA GLN A 35 8.13 -12.87 -7.11
C GLN A 35 7.75 -11.48 -7.66
N LEU A 36 7.71 -11.31 -8.98
CA LEU A 36 7.27 -10.04 -9.58
C LEU A 36 5.85 -9.68 -9.17
N ILE A 37 4.98 -10.66 -8.93
CA ILE A 37 3.60 -10.44 -8.47
C ILE A 37 3.58 -9.63 -7.16
N ILE A 38 4.52 -9.88 -6.25
CA ILE A 38 4.65 -9.09 -5.02
C ILE A 38 5.46 -7.81 -5.26
N THR A 39 6.52 -7.88 -6.05
CA THR A 39 7.40 -6.73 -6.24
C THR A 39 6.69 -5.56 -6.92
N MET A 40 5.79 -5.85 -7.87
CA MET A 40 5.09 -4.81 -8.64
C MET A 40 4.12 -3.97 -7.79
N ILE A 41 3.58 -4.50 -6.69
CA ILE A 41 2.76 -3.68 -5.78
C ILE A 41 3.61 -2.60 -5.10
N PHE A 42 4.88 -2.89 -4.78
CA PHE A 42 5.79 -1.91 -4.19
C PHE A 42 6.15 -0.79 -5.17
N LEU A 43 6.25 -1.09 -6.47
CA LEU A 43 6.40 -0.06 -7.50
C LEU A 43 5.22 0.93 -7.46
N GLY A 44 3.99 0.42 -7.38
CA GLY A 44 2.79 1.25 -7.24
C GLY A 44 2.78 2.05 -5.93
N LEU A 45 3.18 1.43 -4.81
CA LEU A 45 3.29 2.09 -3.49
C LEU A 45 4.37 3.19 -3.48
N GLY A 46 5.40 3.07 -4.30
CA GLY A 46 6.44 4.10 -4.44
C GLY A 46 5.97 5.29 -5.28
N ILE A 47 5.25 5.05 -6.37
CA ILE A 47 4.75 6.10 -7.27
C ILE A 47 3.56 6.86 -6.64
N GLY A 48 2.67 6.13 -5.98
CA GLY A 48 1.39 6.67 -5.51
C GLY A 48 1.49 7.86 -4.56
N PRO A 49 2.39 7.92 -3.57
CA PRO A 49 2.54 9.07 -2.68
C PRO A 49 2.89 10.36 -3.42
N LEU A 50 3.65 10.26 -4.51
CA LEU A 50 3.99 11.41 -5.35
C LEU A 50 2.75 12.02 -6.02
N LEU A 51 1.74 11.20 -6.31
CA LEU A 51 0.48 11.64 -6.90
C LEU A 51 -0.50 12.12 -5.82
N PHE A 52 -0.72 11.29 -4.80
CA PHE A 52 -1.77 11.53 -3.81
C PHE A 52 -1.42 12.57 -2.75
N GLY A 53 -0.13 12.85 -2.50
CA GLY A 53 0.29 13.93 -1.62
C GLY A 53 -0.34 15.26 -2.03
N PRO A 54 0.05 15.81 -3.17
CA PRO A 54 -0.47 17.10 -3.66
C PRO A 54 -1.98 17.10 -3.90
N ILE A 55 -2.53 15.99 -4.41
CA ILE A 55 -3.98 15.86 -4.62
C ILE A 55 -4.72 16.00 -3.30
N SER A 56 -4.20 15.40 -2.22
CA SER A 56 -4.85 15.47 -0.91
C SER A 56 -4.75 16.84 -0.24
N ASP A 57 -3.71 17.60 -0.55
CA ASP A 57 -3.55 18.98 -0.08
C ASP A 57 -4.51 19.95 -0.79
N SER A 58 -5.00 19.57 -1.96
CA SER A 58 -5.96 20.35 -2.73
C SER A 58 -7.41 19.94 -2.51
N LEU A 59 -7.71 18.66 -2.70
CA LEU A 59 -9.09 18.15 -2.63
C LEU A 59 -9.55 17.87 -1.19
N GLY A 60 -8.62 17.59 -0.29
CA GLY A 60 -8.89 17.14 1.06
C GLY A 60 -8.41 15.70 1.28
N ARG A 61 -8.23 15.33 2.54
CA ARG A 61 -7.69 14.02 2.95
C ARG A 61 -8.67 12.89 2.63
N LYS A 62 -9.92 13.11 3.04
CA LYS A 62 -10.96 12.08 2.97
C LYS A 62 -11.32 11.65 1.53
N PRO A 63 -11.56 12.58 0.57
CA PRO A 63 -11.85 12.22 -0.83
C PRO A 63 -10.73 11.40 -1.48
N VAL A 64 -9.47 11.73 -1.16
CA VAL A 64 -8.33 11.06 -1.77
C VAL A 64 -8.14 9.62 -1.24
N VAL A 65 -8.46 9.37 0.03
CA VAL A 65 -8.50 8.00 0.56
C VAL A 65 -9.52 7.16 -0.19
N TYR A 66 -10.72 7.70 -0.51
CA TYR A 66 -11.72 6.96 -1.30
C TYR A 66 -11.30 6.75 -2.73
N LEU A 67 -10.65 7.74 -3.35
CA LEU A 67 -10.08 7.57 -4.69
C LEU A 67 -9.08 6.42 -4.70
N GLY A 68 -8.22 6.32 -3.68
CA GLY A 68 -7.30 5.21 -3.52
C GLY A 68 -8.00 3.86 -3.38
N PHE A 69 -9.03 3.77 -2.55
CA PHE A 69 -9.82 2.53 -2.42
C PHE A 69 -10.57 2.17 -3.71
N PHE A 70 -11.05 3.14 -4.45
CA PHE A 70 -11.71 2.91 -5.74
C PHE A 70 -10.73 2.35 -6.78
N ILE A 71 -9.52 2.90 -6.87
CA ILE A 71 -8.46 2.37 -7.74
C ILE A 71 -8.09 0.96 -7.31
N PHE A 72 -7.94 0.71 -6.00
CA PHE A 72 -7.64 -0.60 -5.45
C PHE A 72 -8.73 -1.64 -5.80
N LEU A 73 -9.99 -1.25 -5.75
CA LEU A 73 -11.12 -2.11 -6.11
C LEU A 73 -11.05 -2.52 -7.59
N ILE A 74 -10.88 -1.57 -8.50
CA ILE A 74 -10.73 -1.85 -9.94
C ILE A 74 -9.52 -2.75 -10.20
N ALA A 75 -8.38 -2.42 -9.60
CA ALA A 75 -7.14 -3.18 -9.74
C ALA A 75 -7.28 -4.62 -9.22
N SER A 76 -8.01 -4.82 -8.13
CA SER A 76 -8.28 -6.16 -7.58
C SER A 76 -9.13 -6.99 -8.52
N PHE A 77 -10.12 -6.39 -9.18
CA PHE A 77 -10.89 -7.09 -10.22
C PHE A 77 -10.04 -7.45 -11.44
N ILE A 78 -9.10 -6.58 -11.84
CA ILE A 78 -8.15 -6.90 -12.92
C ILE A 78 -7.30 -8.11 -12.51
N CYS A 79 -6.80 -8.17 -11.26
CA CYS A 79 -6.03 -9.31 -10.76
C CYS A 79 -6.88 -10.60 -10.75
N VAL A 80 -8.13 -10.54 -10.30
CA VAL A 80 -9.04 -11.72 -10.26
C VAL A 80 -9.33 -12.25 -11.65
N ALA A 81 -9.51 -11.35 -12.63
CA ALA A 81 -9.81 -11.69 -14.02
C ALA A 81 -8.57 -11.95 -14.88
N SER A 82 -7.36 -11.90 -14.29
CA SER A 82 -6.13 -12.06 -15.07
C SER A 82 -5.94 -13.52 -15.54
N GLU A 83 -5.74 -13.67 -16.83
CA GLU A 83 -5.40 -14.93 -17.50
C GLU A 83 -3.92 -14.98 -17.92
N SER A 84 -3.17 -13.91 -17.69
CA SER A 84 -1.75 -13.83 -17.99
C SER A 84 -0.99 -13.06 -16.92
N LEU A 85 0.32 -13.37 -16.80
CA LEU A 85 1.22 -12.69 -15.87
C LEU A 85 1.20 -11.16 -16.09
N THR A 86 1.19 -10.70 -17.33
CA THR A 86 1.22 -9.26 -17.66
C THR A 86 0.02 -8.51 -17.05
N TRP A 87 -1.21 -9.04 -17.20
CA TRP A 87 -2.39 -8.42 -16.60
C TRP A 87 -2.36 -8.47 -15.08
N MET A 88 -1.85 -9.56 -14.50
CA MET A 88 -1.63 -9.67 -13.06
C MET A 88 -0.67 -8.58 -12.58
N LEU A 89 0.48 -8.39 -13.23
CA LEU A 89 1.47 -7.38 -12.85
C LEU A 89 0.92 -5.95 -12.95
N ILE A 90 0.19 -5.63 -14.03
CA ILE A 90 -0.50 -4.34 -14.19
C ILE A 90 -1.50 -4.13 -13.04
N GLY A 91 -2.31 -5.13 -12.74
CA GLY A 91 -3.25 -5.09 -11.62
C GLY A 91 -2.52 -4.84 -10.29
N ARG A 92 -1.39 -5.49 -10.04
CA ARG A 92 -0.58 -5.32 -8.81
C ARG A 92 0.00 -3.91 -8.69
N ILE A 93 0.50 -3.33 -9.79
CA ILE A 93 0.97 -1.92 -9.81
C ILE A 93 -0.19 -0.98 -9.45
N LEU A 94 -1.34 -1.15 -10.09
CA LEU A 94 -2.52 -0.33 -9.82
C LEU A 94 -3.06 -0.51 -8.39
N GLN A 95 -3.03 -1.74 -7.83
CA GLN A 95 -3.33 -1.98 -6.42
C GLN A 95 -2.39 -1.21 -5.50
N GLY A 96 -1.09 -1.23 -5.80
CA GLY A 96 -0.08 -0.47 -5.05
C GLY A 96 -0.34 1.04 -5.10
N ILE A 97 -0.64 1.58 -6.28
CA ILE A 97 -1.03 2.99 -6.44
C ILE A 97 -2.25 3.27 -5.56
N GLY A 98 -3.32 2.49 -5.68
CA GLY A 98 -4.54 2.67 -4.90
C GLY A 98 -4.31 2.65 -3.39
N LEU A 99 -3.57 1.66 -2.89
CA LEU A 99 -3.27 1.51 -1.45
C LEU A 99 -2.30 2.56 -0.91
N SER A 100 -1.53 3.21 -1.75
CA SER A 100 -0.63 4.28 -1.33
C SER A 100 -1.39 5.48 -0.76
N ALA A 101 -2.60 5.78 -1.26
CA ALA A 101 -3.44 6.87 -0.75
C ALA A 101 -3.83 6.65 0.72
N PRO A 102 -4.55 5.57 1.12
CA PRO A 102 -4.89 5.34 2.52
C PRO A 102 -3.65 5.27 3.42
N ARG A 103 -2.53 4.71 2.95
CA ARG A 103 -1.28 4.62 3.71
C ARG A 103 -0.68 6.01 3.96
N THR A 104 -0.47 6.81 2.93
CA THR A 104 0.19 8.12 3.04
C THR A 104 -0.70 9.14 3.74
N ILE A 105 -1.98 9.16 3.38
CA ILE A 105 -2.94 10.12 3.94
C ILE A 105 -3.24 9.83 5.41
N SER A 106 -3.17 8.57 5.87
CA SER A 106 -3.34 8.27 7.30
C SER A 106 -2.30 8.99 8.16
N ILE A 107 -1.06 9.10 7.70
CA ILE A 107 0.02 9.84 8.37
C ILE A 107 -0.29 11.34 8.35
N ALA A 108 -0.74 11.86 7.20
CA ALA A 108 -1.11 13.26 7.07
C ALA A 108 -2.26 13.63 8.03
N ILE A 109 -3.31 12.81 8.12
CA ILE A 109 -4.43 13.01 9.06
C ILE A 109 -3.95 13.03 10.52
N ILE A 110 -3.01 12.16 10.89
CA ILE A 110 -2.45 12.16 12.24
C ILE A 110 -1.70 13.47 12.51
N ARG A 111 -0.92 13.95 11.54
CA ARG A 111 -0.19 15.23 11.64
C ARG A 111 -1.11 16.44 11.68
N ASP A 112 -2.25 16.39 10.98
CA ASP A 112 -3.23 17.46 10.97
C ASP A 112 -3.95 17.59 12.34
N GLN A 113 -4.05 16.49 13.11
CA GLN A 113 -4.81 16.43 14.37
C GLN A 113 -3.97 16.48 15.64
N TYR A 114 -2.70 16.04 15.57
CA TYR A 114 -1.85 15.84 16.73
C TYR A 114 -0.45 16.41 16.50
N GLN A 115 0.16 16.94 17.59
CA GLN A 115 1.54 17.44 17.60
C GLN A 115 2.26 16.94 18.86
N GLY A 116 3.60 16.88 18.80
CA GLY A 116 4.45 16.48 19.92
C GLY A 116 4.19 15.04 20.41
N ASP A 117 4.20 14.84 21.73
CA ASP A 117 4.10 13.54 22.37
C ASP A 117 2.82 12.74 22.03
N PRO A 118 1.61 13.36 21.96
CA PRO A 118 0.39 12.67 21.52
C PRO A 118 0.52 12.10 20.11
N MET A 119 1.12 12.85 19.18
CA MET A 119 1.39 12.38 17.82
C MET A 119 2.33 11.17 17.83
N ALA A 120 3.44 11.24 18.56
CA ALA A 120 4.40 10.16 18.67
C ALA A 120 3.76 8.86 19.22
N ARG A 121 2.91 8.98 20.24
CA ARG A 121 2.18 7.84 20.82
C ARG A 121 1.25 7.18 19.81
N ILE A 122 0.47 7.99 19.06
CA ILE A 122 -0.45 7.46 18.05
C ILE A 122 0.32 6.81 16.90
N MET A 123 1.40 7.43 16.42
CA MET A 123 2.24 6.87 15.38
C MET A 123 2.87 5.53 15.81
N SER A 124 3.36 5.45 17.04
CA SER A 124 3.90 4.19 17.59
C SER A 124 2.84 3.10 17.63
N PHE A 125 1.63 3.40 18.10
CA PHE A 125 0.52 2.43 18.11
C PHE A 125 0.15 1.97 16.70
N VAL A 126 0.06 2.89 15.74
CA VAL A 126 -0.22 2.57 14.33
C VAL A 126 0.87 1.67 13.74
N THR A 127 2.13 1.95 14.08
CA THR A 127 3.28 1.14 13.63
C THR A 127 3.23 -0.28 14.23
N VAL A 128 2.92 -0.42 15.52
CA VAL A 128 2.77 -1.75 16.16
C VAL A 128 1.67 -2.56 15.48
N VAL A 129 0.51 -1.96 15.25
CA VAL A 129 -0.59 -2.65 14.54
C VAL A 129 -0.15 -3.05 13.12
N PHE A 130 0.54 -2.16 12.41
CA PHE A 130 1.07 -2.45 11.07
C PHE A 130 2.03 -3.63 11.07
N LEU A 131 2.92 -3.74 12.06
CA LEU A 131 3.90 -4.83 12.19
C LEU A 131 3.27 -6.18 12.57
N LEU A 132 2.07 -6.19 13.19
CA LEU A 132 1.35 -7.42 13.51
C LEU A 132 0.68 -8.05 12.28
N VAL A 133 0.33 -7.23 11.28
CA VAL A 133 -0.39 -7.73 10.09
C VAL A 133 0.44 -8.73 9.28
N PRO A 134 1.72 -8.51 8.96
CA PRO A 134 2.56 -9.49 8.27
C PRO A 134 2.67 -10.86 8.96
N ILE A 135 2.45 -10.91 10.27
CA ILE A 135 2.46 -12.18 11.04
C ILE A 135 1.17 -12.96 10.79
N ILE A 136 0.03 -12.26 10.69
CA ILE A 136 -1.30 -12.87 10.59
C ILE A 136 -1.73 -13.07 9.12
N ALA A 137 -1.34 -12.15 8.24
CA ALA A 137 -1.81 -12.11 6.86
C ALA A 137 -1.48 -13.37 6.05
N PRO A 138 -0.27 -13.96 6.11
CA PRO A 138 0.03 -15.20 5.41
C PRO A 138 -0.84 -16.36 5.90
N ALA A 139 -1.08 -16.46 7.21
CA ALA A 139 -1.95 -17.50 7.78
C ALA A 139 -3.40 -17.35 7.29
N ALA A 140 -3.92 -16.12 7.24
CA ALA A 140 -5.23 -15.83 6.68
C ALA A 140 -5.30 -16.15 5.19
N GLY A 141 -4.25 -15.80 4.42
CA GLY A 141 -4.14 -16.13 3.00
C GLY A 141 -4.11 -17.63 2.75
N LYS A 142 -3.33 -18.37 3.55
CA LYS A 142 -3.27 -19.84 3.47
C LYS A 142 -4.62 -20.47 3.77
N LEU A 143 -5.30 -20.01 4.82
CA LEU A 143 -6.63 -20.51 5.17
C LEU A 143 -7.62 -20.29 4.03
N VAL A 144 -7.63 -19.12 3.39
CA VAL A 144 -8.49 -18.87 2.23
C VAL A 144 -8.12 -19.78 1.07
N LEU A 145 -6.82 -19.99 0.82
CA LEU A 145 -6.33 -20.85 -0.25
C LEU A 145 -6.73 -22.31 -0.06
N ASP A 146 -6.78 -22.81 1.18
CA ASP A 146 -7.15 -24.19 1.50
C ASP A 146 -8.66 -24.47 1.28
N TYR A 147 -9.52 -23.45 1.36
CA TYR A 147 -10.97 -23.59 1.18
C TYR A 147 -11.51 -23.01 -0.14
N ALA A 148 -10.70 -22.19 -0.82
CA ALA A 148 -11.08 -21.53 -2.06
C ALA A 148 -9.86 -21.44 -3.01
N ASN A 149 -10.10 -20.94 -4.21
CA ASN A 149 -9.02 -20.67 -5.17
C ASN A 149 -8.20 -19.44 -4.75
N TRP A 150 -7.04 -19.22 -5.39
CA TRP A 150 -6.21 -18.04 -5.16
C TRP A 150 -6.94 -16.71 -5.34
N GLN A 151 -7.95 -16.65 -6.23
CA GLN A 151 -8.84 -15.49 -6.40
C GLN A 151 -9.59 -15.13 -5.10
N GLY A 152 -9.87 -16.11 -4.25
CA GLY A 152 -10.50 -15.92 -2.95
C GLY A 152 -9.73 -14.97 -2.05
N ILE A 153 -8.40 -14.92 -2.18
CA ILE A 153 -7.55 -14.00 -1.41
C ILE A 153 -7.83 -12.55 -1.81
N PHE A 154 -7.99 -12.27 -3.10
CA PHE A 154 -8.36 -10.93 -3.56
C PHE A 154 -9.76 -10.54 -3.08
N TYR A 155 -10.73 -11.44 -3.08
CA TYR A 155 -12.05 -11.18 -2.53
C TYR A 155 -12.01 -10.91 -1.02
N MET A 156 -11.19 -11.64 -0.27
CA MET A 156 -10.96 -11.35 1.15
C MET A 156 -10.36 -9.95 1.34
N GLN A 157 -9.38 -9.57 0.54
CA GLN A 157 -8.77 -8.23 0.57
C GLN A 157 -9.81 -7.14 0.25
N LEU A 158 -10.65 -7.36 -0.76
CA LEU A 158 -11.74 -6.44 -1.12
C LEU A 158 -12.75 -6.30 0.02
N PHE A 159 -13.13 -7.40 0.65
CA PHE A 159 -14.04 -7.39 1.79
C PHE A 159 -13.45 -6.59 2.97
N CYS A 160 -12.21 -6.88 3.36
CA CYS A 160 -11.53 -6.16 4.44
C CYS A 160 -11.36 -4.66 4.12
N SER A 161 -10.97 -4.33 2.89
CA SER A 161 -10.83 -2.94 2.46
C SER A 161 -12.17 -2.20 2.45
N GLY A 162 -13.25 -2.87 2.05
CA GLY A 162 -14.61 -2.34 2.08
C GLY A 162 -15.06 -2.04 3.52
N LEU A 163 -14.81 -2.96 4.47
CA LEU A 163 -15.10 -2.74 5.89
C LEU A 163 -14.34 -1.52 6.44
N VAL A 164 -13.05 -1.42 6.12
CA VAL A 164 -12.20 -0.29 6.54
C VAL A 164 -12.68 1.02 5.89
N ALA A 165 -13.06 1.01 4.61
CA ALA A 165 -13.56 2.18 3.92
C ALA A 165 -14.89 2.68 4.53
N VAL A 166 -15.82 1.78 4.86
CA VAL A 166 -17.08 2.11 5.54
C VAL A 166 -16.84 2.62 6.96
N TRP A 167 -15.94 1.96 7.71
CA TRP A 167 -15.54 2.42 9.04
C TRP A 167 -14.93 3.83 8.99
N PHE A 168 -14.00 4.06 8.06
CA PHE A 168 -13.38 5.36 7.84
C PHE A 168 -14.41 6.42 7.47
N TRP A 169 -15.38 6.09 6.61
CA TRP A 169 -16.46 6.99 6.23
C TRP A 169 -17.27 7.47 7.41
N ARG A 170 -17.66 6.56 8.30
CA ARG A 170 -18.50 6.86 9.46
C ARG A 170 -17.78 7.61 10.57
N ARG A 171 -16.49 7.32 10.77
CA ARG A 171 -15.75 7.82 11.94
C ARG A 171 -14.84 9.00 11.63
N GLN A 172 -14.27 9.07 10.43
CA GLN A 172 -13.31 10.11 10.11
C GLN A 172 -14.00 11.31 9.48
N LYS A 173 -13.83 12.49 10.10
CA LYS A 173 -14.16 13.78 9.51
C LYS A 173 -13.00 14.24 8.61
N GLU A 174 -13.30 15.18 7.69
CA GLU A 174 -12.23 15.87 6.94
C GLU A 174 -11.35 16.65 7.92
N THR A 175 -10.03 16.53 7.74
CA THR A 175 -9.05 17.16 8.63
C THR A 175 -8.34 18.34 8.02
N LEU A 176 -8.37 18.46 6.69
CA LEU A 176 -7.79 19.59 6.00
C LEU A 176 -8.70 20.81 6.13
N SER A 177 -8.23 21.84 6.87
CA SER A 177 -8.93 23.12 6.96
C SER A 177 -9.06 23.77 5.59
N PRO A 178 -10.20 24.43 5.26
CA PRO A 178 -10.35 25.15 4.00
C PRO A 178 -9.26 26.17 3.72
N GLU A 179 -8.72 26.79 4.78
CA GLU A 179 -7.65 27.79 4.73
C GLU A 179 -6.28 27.18 4.33
N ASN A 180 -6.08 25.89 4.60
CA ASN A 180 -4.84 25.16 4.30
C ASN A 180 -4.88 24.45 2.95
N LYS A 181 -5.99 24.55 2.21
CA LYS A 181 -6.09 23.99 0.87
C LYS A 181 -5.17 24.73 -0.10
N ARG A 182 -4.33 23.99 -0.78
CA ARG A 182 -3.43 24.52 -1.82
C ARG A 182 -3.99 24.20 -3.20
N PRO A 183 -3.98 25.15 -4.14
CA PRO A 183 -4.38 24.85 -5.52
C PRO A 183 -3.43 23.81 -6.12
N LEU A 184 -3.97 22.89 -6.90
CA LEU A 184 -3.17 21.93 -7.67
C LEU A 184 -2.42 22.68 -8.79
N ALA A 185 -1.29 23.27 -8.46
CA ALA A 185 -0.42 23.90 -9.43
C ALA A 185 0.79 22.97 -9.69
N LEU A 186 0.88 22.45 -10.91
CA LEU A 186 1.98 21.57 -11.32
C LEU A 186 3.37 22.24 -11.13
N ARG A 187 3.39 23.56 -11.25
CA ARG A 187 4.58 24.38 -11.03
C ARG A 187 5.07 24.32 -9.59
N ASP A 188 4.15 24.43 -8.61
CA ASP A 188 4.47 24.43 -7.18
C ASP A 188 4.92 23.03 -6.74
N TYR A 189 4.28 22.00 -7.30
CA TYR A 189 4.71 20.61 -7.08
C TYR A 189 6.13 20.36 -7.61
N LYS A 190 6.42 20.80 -8.85
CA LYS A 190 7.75 20.67 -9.43
C LYS A 190 8.79 21.44 -8.62
N HIS A 191 8.46 22.65 -8.17
CA HIS A 191 9.34 23.47 -7.35
C HIS A 191 9.64 22.77 -6.01
N GLY A 192 8.62 22.30 -5.28
CA GLY A 192 8.80 21.57 -4.02
C GLY A 192 9.61 20.28 -4.19
N LEU A 193 9.39 19.52 -5.28
CA LEU A 193 10.18 18.33 -5.59
C LEU A 193 11.66 18.68 -5.83
N MET A 194 11.92 19.73 -6.61
CA MET A 194 13.29 20.18 -6.87
C MET A 194 13.98 20.71 -5.62
N GLU A 195 13.26 21.39 -4.74
CA GLU A 195 13.77 21.85 -3.45
C GLU A 195 14.18 20.67 -2.56
N VAL A 196 13.34 19.63 -2.44
CA VAL A 196 13.66 18.42 -1.69
C VAL A 196 14.85 17.68 -2.28
N LEU A 197 14.92 17.54 -3.61
CA LEU A 197 16.04 16.89 -4.30
C LEU A 197 17.33 17.69 -4.20
N GLY A 198 17.24 19.03 -4.08
CA GLY A 198 18.37 19.93 -3.92
C GLY A 198 18.96 19.97 -2.51
N GLN A 199 18.27 19.41 -1.51
CA GLN A 199 18.76 19.40 -0.13
C GLN A 199 19.56 18.12 0.18
N PRO A 200 20.91 18.20 0.34
CA PRO A 200 21.76 17.02 0.49
C PRO A 200 21.46 16.22 1.77
N VAL A 201 21.04 16.88 2.85
CA VAL A 201 20.67 16.21 4.10
C VAL A 201 19.41 15.37 3.91
N THR A 202 18.37 15.94 3.29
CA THR A 202 17.11 15.24 3.01
C THR A 202 17.35 14.07 2.06
N MET A 203 18.14 14.27 1.01
CA MET A 203 18.50 13.22 0.07
C MET A 203 19.30 12.10 0.73
N GLY A 204 20.26 12.45 1.61
CA GLY A 204 21.02 11.46 2.37
C GLY A 204 20.12 10.56 3.21
N TYR A 205 19.22 11.12 4.00
CA TYR A 205 18.26 10.34 4.79
C TYR A 205 17.31 9.53 3.93
N THR A 206 16.85 10.07 2.81
CA THR A 206 15.98 9.36 1.86
C THR A 206 16.70 8.15 1.27
N MET A 207 17.95 8.31 0.84
CA MET A 207 18.75 7.21 0.29
C MET A 207 19.03 6.13 1.34
N ILE A 208 19.44 6.50 2.55
CA ILE A 208 19.68 5.55 3.63
C ILE A 208 18.39 4.77 3.94
N SER A 209 17.28 5.47 4.11
CA SER A 209 15.99 4.84 4.37
C SER A 209 15.55 3.91 3.24
N GLY A 210 15.77 4.32 1.98
CA GLY A 210 15.47 3.53 0.80
C GLY A 210 16.31 2.26 0.73
N LEU A 211 17.61 2.34 1.00
CA LEU A 211 18.51 1.18 1.00
C LEU A 211 18.17 0.19 2.12
N VAL A 212 17.91 0.67 3.35
CA VAL A 212 17.52 -0.17 4.49
C VAL A 212 16.17 -0.85 4.22
N PHE A 213 15.19 -0.10 3.71
CA PHE A 213 13.89 -0.66 3.37
C PHE A 213 13.97 -1.64 2.20
N GLY A 214 14.79 -1.33 1.18
CA GLY A 214 15.06 -2.22 0.06
C GLY A 214 15.67 -3.55 0.50
N ALA A 215 16.70 -3.52 1.37
CA ALA A 215 17.30 -4.72 1.94
C ALA A 215 16.28 -5.55 2.74
N PHE A 216 15.42 -4.89 3.53
CA PHE A 216 14.34 -5.54 4.26
C PHE A 216 13.32 -6.21 3.31
N MET A 217 12.98 -5.58 2.20
CA MET A 217 12.06 -6.14 1.19
C MET A 217 12.65 -7.35 0.48
N VAL A 218 13.94 -7.31 0.12
CA VAL A 218 14.64 -8.45 -0.47
C VAL A 218 14.65 -9.64 0.51
N TYR A 219 14.91 -9.36 1.79
CA TYR A 219 14.85 -10.40 2.83
C TYR A 219 13.43 -11.00 2.94
N LEU A 220 12.39 -10.19 2.98
CA LEU A 220 11.00 -10.66 3.06
C LEU A 220 10.62 -11.52 1.84
N SER A 221 10.94 -11.08 0.64
CA SER A 221 10.59 -11.80 -0.58
C SER A 221 11.38 -13.10 -0.75
N GLY A 222 12.63 -13.14 -0.29
CA GLY A 222 13.49 -14.32 -0.36
C GLY A 222 13.33 -15.30 0.81
N SER A 223 12.81 -14.85 1.95
CA SER A 223 12.73 -15.67 3.16
C SER A 223 11.86 -16.93 2.98
N GLN A 224 10.78 -16.84 2.22
CA GLN A 224 9.93 -17.99 1.93
C GLN A 224 10.65 -19.10 1.17
N GLN A 225 11.55 -18.76 0.25
CA GLN A 225 12.32 -19.74 -0.50
C GLN A 225 13.40 -20.42 0.35
N ILE A 226 13.98 -19.68 1.29
CA ILE A 226 15.04 -20.20 2.18
C ILE A 226 14.48 -21.16 3.24
N PHE A 227 13.23 -20.98 3.68
CA PHE A 227 12.62 -21.81 4.73
C PHE A 227 11.72 -22.92 4.19
N HIS A 228 11.55 -23.05 2.87
CA HIS A 228 10.78 -24.13 2.23
C HIS A 228 11.65 -25.31 1.75
N GLU A 229 12.98 -25.25 1.92
CA GLU A 229 13.88 -26.39 1.82
C GLU A 229 14.06 -27.07 3.20
#